data_1b9c7bb85fb632bb65166ad35ba5cff1
#
_entry.id   1b9c7bb85fb632bb65166ad35ba5cff1
#
_cell.length_a   1.000
_cell.length_b   1.000
_cell.length_c   1.000
_cell.angle_alpha   90.00
_cell.angle_beta   90.00
_cell.angle_gamma   90.00
#
_symmetry.space_group_name_H-M   'P 1'
#
loop_
_entity.id
_entity.type
_entity.pdbx_description
1 polymer ?
#
loop_
_entity_poly.entity_id
_entity_poly.type
_entity_poly.pdbx_seq_one_letter_code
_entity_poly.pdbx_strand_id
1 'polypeptide(L)'
;MKCAFLHILYVFFLVVVKNLLLLHRNLKCLTIDYFINMSKNLVIVESPAKAKTIGKFLGKDFTVMSSFGHIRDLKTKDISIDFKKNYAPIYEVPADKKKLVTELKKKVKESEMVWLASD
;
A
#
# COMPACT_ATOMS: atom_id res chain seq x y z
N MET A 1 52.65 -28.59 5.93
CA MET A 1 51.98 -27.34 5.46
C MET A 1 50.61 -27.51 4.78
N LYS A 2 50.16 -28.72 4.43
CA LYS A 2 48.84 -28.92 3.76
C LYS A 2 47.59 -28.90 4.71
N CYS A 3 47.76 -29.20 6.01
CA CYS A 3 46.60 -29.21 6.95
C CYS A 3 46.07 -27.83 7.34
N ALA A 4 46.91 -26.81 7.44
CA ALA A 4 46.48 -25.48 7.84
C ALA A 4 45.58 -24.79 6.77
N PHE A 5 45.91 -25.04 5.49
CA PHE A 5 45.17 -24.47 4.36
C PHE A 5 43.77 -25.07 4.25
N LEU A 6 43.61 -26.35 4.52
CA LEU A 6 42.33 -27.04 4.51
C LEU A 6 41.40 -26.55 5.64
N HIS A 7 41.98 -26.24 6.80
CA HIS A 7 41.21 -25.72 7.95
C HIS A 7 40.70 -24.30 7.71
N ILE A 8 41.50 -23.45 7.06
CA ILE A 8 41.08 -22.07 6.71
C ILE A 8 39.94 -22.10 5.68
N LEU A 9 40.05 -22.98 4.67
CA LEU A 9 38.99 -23.15 3.66
C LEU A 9 37.67 -23.65 4.29
N TYR A 10 37.76 -24.59 5.25
CA TYR A 10 36.59 -25.11 5.95
C TYR A 10 35.90 -24.06 6.81
N VAL A 11 36.66 -23.25 7.57
CA VAL A 11 36.14 -22.16 8.37
C VAL A 11 35.51 -21.09 7.48
N PHE A 12 36.14 -20.73 6.37
CA PHE A 12 35.58 -19.78 5.41
C PHE A 12 34.28 -20.27 4.79
N PHE A 13 34.20 -21.55 4.42
CA PHE A 13 32.98 -22.18 3.92
C PHE A 13 31.82 -22.16 4.97
N LEU A 14 32.11 -22.48 6.24
CA LEU A 14 31.15 -22.42 7.32
C LEU A 14 30.61 -21.02 7.57
N VAL A 15 31.46 -20.00 7.51
CA VAL A 15 31.05 -18.58 7.66
C VAL A 15 30.17 -18.14 6.51
N VAL A 16 30.49 -18.50 5.27
CA VAL A 16 29.68 -18.17 4.09
C VAL A 16 28.32 -18.86 4.15
N VAL A 17 28.27 -20.14 4.49
CA VAL A 17 26.99 -20.89 4.62
C VAL A 17 26.12 -20.31 5.74
N LYS A 18 26.72 -19.96 6.89
CA LYS A 18 26.01 -19.34 8.01
C LYS A 18 25.41 -17.99 7.63
N ASN A 19 26.16 -17.15 6.91
CA ASN A 19 25.66 -15.86 6.43
C ASN A 19 24.57 -16.03 5.37
N LEU A 20 24.68 -17.00 4.47
CA LEU A 20 23.65 -17.32 3.48
C LEU A 20 22.35 -17.79 4.13
N LEU A 21 22.44 -18.64 5.18
CA LEU A 21 21.28 -19.09 5.96
C LEU A 21 20.62 -17.95 6.74
N LEU A 22 21.41 -17.02 7.29
CA LEU A 22 20.87 -15.82 7.96
C LEU A 22 20.17 -14.88 6.98
N LEU A 23 20.73 -14.70 5.79
CA LEU A 23 20.10 -13.91 4.72
C LEU A 23 18.76 -14.52 4.27
N HIS A 24 18.74 -15.85 4.10
CA HIS A 24 17.52 -16.59 3.71
C HIS A 24 16.44 -16.54 4.79
N ARG A 25 16.82 -16.56 6.08
CA ARG A 25 15.90 -16.44 7.21
C ARG A 25 15.30 -15.03 7.32
N ASN A 26 16.12 -14.00 7.09
CA ASN A 26 15.66 -12.60 7.08
C ASN A 26 14.75 -12.29 5.88
N LEU A 27 15.03 -12.86 4.70
CA LEU A 27 14.16 -12.73 3.52
C LEU A 27 12.81 -13.40 3.75
N LYS A 28 12.76 -14.59 4.38
CA LYS A 28 11.49 -15.24 4.72
C LYS A 28 10.69 -14.44 5.78
N CYS A 29 11.36 -13.86 6.78
CA CYS A 29 10.71 -13.03 7.77
C CYS A 29 10.08 -11.80 7.13
N LEU A 30 10.82 -11.07 6.28
CA LEU A 30 10.33 -9.89 5.56
C LEU A 30 9.14 -10.20 4.62
N THR A 31 9.17 -11.35 3.95
CA THR A 31 8.06 -11.77 3.07
C THR A 31 6.84 -12.18 3.88
N ILE A 32 7.01 -12.88 5.00
CA ILE A 32 5.91 -13.28 5.89
C ILE A 32 5.29 -12.06 6.55
N ASP A 33 6.07 -11.10 7.06
CA ASP A 33 5.57 -9.86 7.65
C ASP A 33 4.83 -9.00 6.61
N TYR A 34 5.29 -8.99 5.36
CA TYR A 34 4.60 -8.33 4.25
C TYR A 34 3.22 -8.97 3.98
N PHE A 35 3.14 -10.31 3.94
CA PHE A 35 1.87 -11.03 3.74
C PHE A 35 0.91 -10.93 4.94
N ILE A 36 1.43 -10.89 6.17
CA ILE A 36 0.61 -10.77 7.39
C ILE A 36 -0.01 -9.38 7.51
N ASN A 37 0.66 -8.35 6.99
CA ASN A 37 0.18 -6.96 7.03
C ASN A 37 -0.70 -6.56 5.83
N MET A 38 -0.90 -7.43 4.84
CA MET A 38 -1.86 -7.16 3.77
C MET A 38 -3.28 -7.35 4.31
N SER A 39 -4.01 -6.27 4.45
CA SER A 39 -5.45 -6.38 4.71
C SER A 39 -6.12 -6.98 3.48
N LYS A 40 -6.87 -8.06 3.66
CA LYS A 40 -7.56 -8.72 2.54
C LYS A 40 -8.55 -7.78 1.86
N ASN A 41 -9.21 -6.93 2.64
CA ASN A 41 -10.26 -6.04 2.18
C ASN A 41 -9.98 -4.60 2.57
N LEU A 42 -10.06 -3.69 1.60
CA LEU A 42 -10.03 -2.26 1.80
C LEU A 42 -11.43 -1.70 1.58
N VAL A 43 -11.96 -1.00 2.58
CA VAL A 43 -13.24 -0.28 2.48
C VAL A 43 -12.95 1.22 2.41
N ILE A 44 -13.40 1.87 1.35
CA ILE A 44 -13.26 3.31 1.17
C ILE A 44 -14.62 3.96 1.38
N VAL A 45 -14.69 4.91 2.31
CA VAL A 45 -15.89 5.68 2.64
C VAL A 45 -15.62 7.18 2.46
N GLU A 46 -16.65 8.00 2.35
CA GLU A 46 -16.47 9.44 2.14
C GLU A 46 -16.07 10.18 3.42
N SER A 47 -16.68 9.82 4.55
CA SER A 47 -16.54 10.55 5.82
C SER A 47 -15.62 9.82 6.81
N PRO A 48 -14.72 10.53 7.52
CA PRO A 48 -13.89 9.93 8.56
C PRO A 48 -14.72 9.41 9.75
N ALA A 49 -15.88 10.03 10.03
CA ALA A 49 -16.80 9.55 11.06
C ALA A 49 -17.40 8.19 10.69
N LYS A 50 -17.84 8.02 9.43
CA LYS A 50 -18.29 6.72 8.89
C LYS A 50 -17.18 5.69 8.94
N ALA A 51 -15.94 6.03 8.55
CA ALA A 51 -14.79 5.14 8.61
C ALA A 51 -14.59 4.59 10.04
N LYS A 52 -14.63 5.47 11.04
CA LYS A 52 -14.47 5.08 12.45
C LYS A 52 -15.59 4.16 12.94
N THR A 53 -16.82 4.43 12.52
CA THR A 53 -17.98 3.62 12.93
C THR A 53 -17.97 2.27 12.25
N ILE A 54 -17.80 2.21 10.93
CA ILE A 54 -17.79 0.99 10.15
C ILE A 54 -16.60 0.11 10.56
N GLY A 55 -15.41 0.69 10.79
CA GLY A 55 -14.24 -0.03 11.23
C GLY A 55 -14.40 -0.76 12.58
N LYS A 56 -15.36 -0.34 13.42
CA LYS A 56 -15.69 -1.05 14.67
C LYS A 56 -16.52 -2.32 14.45
N PHE A 57 -17.30 -2.35 13.37
CA PHE A 57 -18.17 -3.50 13.04
C PHE A 57 -17.47 -4.52 12.14
N LEU A 58 -16.54 -4.06 11.31
CA LEU A 58 -15.74 -4.92 10.45
C LEU A 58 -14.59 -5.54 11.25
N GLY A 59 -14.34 -6.81 11.03
CA GLY A 59 -13.25 -7.55 11.70
C GLY A 59 -11.85 -7.13 11.21
N LYS A 60 -10.83 -7.83 11.71
CA LYS A 60 -9.41 -7.54 11.44
C LYS A 60 -8.99 -7.70 9.97
N ASP A 61 -9.79 -8.42 9.18
CA ASP A 61 -9.55 -8.63 7.75
C ASP A 61 -9.89 -7.42 6.89
N PHE A 62 -10.46 -6.36 7.49
CA PHE A 62 -10.86 -5.14 6.81
C PHE A 62 -10.07 -3.92 7.27
N THR A 63 -9.56 -3.16 6.33
CA THR A 63 -9.02 -1.82 6.56
C THR A 63 -10.01 -0.81 6.04
N VAL A 64 -10.46 0.11 6.89
CA VAL A 64 -11.42 1.16 6.50
C VAL A 64 -10.70 2.49 6.41
N MET A 65 -10.80 3.15 5.25
CA MET A 65 -10.20 4.46 4.99
C MET A 65 -11.26 5.47 4.53
N SER A 66 -11.04 6.74 4.86
CA SER A 66 -11.88 7.83 4.37
C SER A 66 -11.21 8.58 3.23
N SER A 67 -12.01 8.97 2.24
CA SER A 67 -11.58 9.90 1.18
C SER A 67 -11.69 11.37 1.59
N PHE A 68 -12.25 11.65 2.77
CA PHE A 68 -12.50 13.03 3.24
C PHE A 68 -13.29 13.86 2.21
N GLY A 69 -14.36 13.30 1.69
CA GLY A 69 -15.18 13.89 0.64
C GLY A 69 -14.67 13.55 -0.77
N HIS A 70 -14.90 14.43 -1.72
CA HIS A 70 -14.54 14.20 -3.12
C HIS A 70 -13.02 14.16 -3.33
N ILE A 71 -12.55 13.17 -4.06
CA ILE A 71 -11.13 13.03 -4.45
C ILE A 71 -10.83 13.82 -5.73
N ARG A 72 -11.82 13.97 -6.59
CA ARG A 72 -11.74 14.75 -7.83
C ARG A 72 -12.79 15.83 -7.82
N ASP A 73 -12.42 17.00 -8.29
CA ASP A 73 -13.30 18.16 -8.39
C ASP A 73 -13.08 18.86 -9.73
N LEU A 74 -13.97 19.73 -10.11
CA LEU A 74 -13.81 20.58 -11.28
C LEU A 74 -12.58 21.50 -11.10
N LYS A 75 -11.88 21.79 -12.16
CA LYS A 75 -10.72 22.68 -12.13
C LYS A 75 -11.12 24.08 -11.66
N THR A 76 -10.51 24.57 -10.60
CA THR A 76 -10.96 25.80 -9.89
C THR A 76 -10.59 27.10 -10.60
N LYS A 77 -9.59 27.09 -11.51
CA LYS A 77 -9.02 28.31 -12.09
C LYS A 77 -9.57 28.71 -13.44
N ASP A 78 -10.54 27.97 -13.99
CA ASP A 78 -11.02 28.13 -15.36
C ASP A 78 -12.46 27.64 -15.49
N ILE A 79 -13.09 27.94 -16.64
CA ILE A 79 -14.32 27.27 -17.04
C ILE A 79 -13.98 25.79 -17.26
N SER A 80 -14.27 24.97 -16.28
CA SER A 80 -13.92 23.54 -16.25
C SER A 80 -14.66 22.68 -17.27
N ILE A 81 -14.84 23.21 -18.49
CA ILE A 81 -15.59 22.60 -19.59
C ILE A 81 -14.77 22.69 -20.85
N ASP A 82 -14.61 21.57 -21.53
CA ASP A 82 -13.97 21.50 -22.85
C ASP A 82 -15.01 21.69 -23.96
N PHE A 83 -15.08 22.89 -24.51
CA PHE A 83 -16.02 23.25 -25.58
C PHE A 83 -15.80 22.43 -26.86
N LYS A 84 -14.57 21.96 -27.10
CA LYS A 84 -14.23 21.16 -28.30
C LYS A 84 -14.62 19.68 -28.15
N LYS A 85 -14.82 19.22 -26.93
CA LYS A 85 -15.19 17.84 -26.60
C LYS A 85 -16.64 17.74 -26.09
N ASN A 86 -17.55 18.33 -26.80
CA ASN A 86 -18.96 18.27 -26.50
C ASN A 86 -19.29 18.69 -25.05
N TYR A 87 -18.69 19.80 -24.60
CA TYR A 87 -18.87 20.37 -23.25
C TYR A 87 -18.48 19.40 -22.11
N ALA A 88 -17.53 18.52 -22.35
CA ALA A 88 -17.09 17.57 -21.33
C ALA A 88 -16.46 18.29 -20.12
N PRO A 89 -16.85 17.93 -18.86
CA PRO A 89 -16.27 18.52 -17.67
C PRO A 89 -14.83 18.08 -17.47
N ILE A 90 -13.96 19.01 -17.08
CA ILE A 90 -12.56 18.77 -16.78
C ILE A 90 -12.40 18.61 -15.27
N TYR A 91 -12.09 17.40 -14.84
CA TYR A 91 -11.84 17.08 -13.44
C TYR A 91 -10.34 17.02 -13.12
N GLU A 92 -9.96 17.57 -11.98
CA GLU A 92 -8.60 17.44 -11.45
C GLU A 92 -8.61 16.97 -9.99
N VAL A 93 -7.47 16.50 -9.52
CA VAL A 93 -7.26 16.17 -8.10
C VAL A 93 -6.71 17.44 -7.44
N PRO A 94 -7.43 18.06 -6.49
CA PRO A 94 -6.96 19.22 -5.75
C PRO A 94 -5.62 18.97 -5.07
N ALA A 95 -4.80 20.04 -4.92
CA ALA A 95 -3.44 19.92 -4.41
C ALA A 95 -3.38 19.33 -2.98
N ASP A 96 -4.34 19.70 -2.15
CA ASP A 96 -4.53 19.21 -0.77
C ASP A 96 -4.87 17.71 -0.71
N LYS A 97 -5.52 17.15 -1.75
CA LYS A 97 -5.90 15.74 -1.84
C LYS A 97 -4.82 14.82 -2.42
N LYS A 98 -3.76 15.37 -3.02
CA LYS A 98 -2.71 14.57 -3.67
C LYS A 98 -2.04 13.55 -2.73
N LYS A 99 -1.76 13.94 -1.49
CA LYS A 99 -1.17 13.05 -0.48
C LYS A 99 -2.11 11.89 -0.16
N LEU A 100 -3.38 12.20 0.10
CA LEU A 100 -4.42 11.20 0.38
C LEU A 100 -4.59 10.22 -0.79
N VAL A 101 -4.64 10.73 -2.03
CA VAL A 101 -4.75 9.87 -3.22
C VAL A 101 -3.54 8.93 -3.35
N THR A 102 -2.34 9.41 -3.03
CA THR A 102 -1.13 8.57 -3.05
C THR A 102 -1.22 7.45 -2.00
N GLU A 103 -1.69 7.77 -0.80
CA GLU A 103 -1.89 6.79 0.28
C GLU A 103 -2.97 5.76 -0.07
N LEU A 104 -4.12 6.22 -0.58
CA LEU A 104 -5.19 5.33 -1.07
C LEU A 104 -4.69 4.39 -2.17
N LYS A 105 -3.93 4.92 -3.15
CA LYS A 105 -3.33 4.08 -4.22
C LYS A 105 -2.40 3.01 -3.68
N LYS A 106 -1.62 3.34 -2.64
CA LYS A 106 -0.75 2.37 -1.97
C LYS A 106 -1.58 1.27 -1.32
N LYS A 107 -2.60 1.65 -0.56
CA LYS A 107 -3.49 0.69 0.14
C LYS A 107 -4.29 -0.18 -0.81
N VAL A 108 -4.76 0.36 -1.93
CA VAL A 108 -5.43 -0.42 -3.00
C VAL A 108 -4.49 -1.50 -3.55
N LYS A 109 -3.20 -1.20 -3.76
CA LYS A 109 -2.22 -2.18 -4.24
C LYS A 109 -1.89 -3.27 -3.21
N GLU A 110 -2.03 -2.96 -1.93
CA GLU A 110 -1.77 -3.87 -0.81
C GLU A 110 -3.00 -4.73 -0.46
N SER A 111 -4.15 -4.51 -1.09
CA SER A 111 -5.41 -5.18 -0.79
C SER A 111 -5.82 -6.13 -1.91
N GLU A 112 -6.43 -7.25 -1.56
CA GLU A 112 -6.99 -8.22 -2.53
C GLU A 112 -8.33 -7.73 -3.09
N MET A 113 -9.16 -7.10 -2.24
CA MET A 113 -10.48 -6.60 -2.60
C MET A 113 -10.67 -5.17 -2.11
N VAL A 114 -11.29 -4.34 -2.95
CA VAL A 114 -11.64 -2.94 -2.63
C VAL A 114 -13.15 -2.75 -2.67
N TRP A 115 -13.70 -2.26 -1.57
CA TRP A 115 -15.12 -1.96 -1.40
C TRP A 115 -15.30 -0.44 -1.37
N LEU A 116 -16.15 0.07 -2.23
CA LEU A 116 -16.53 1.48 -2.25
C LEU A 116 -17.89 1.61 -1.57
N ALA A 117 -17.92 2.26 -0.40
CA ALA A 117 -19.12 2.53 0.36
C ALA A 117 -19.44 4.05 0.28
N SER A 118 -19.96 4.46 -0.85
CA SER A 118 -20.51 5.80 -1.08
C SER A 118 -22.02 5.84 -0.79
N ASP A 119 -22.52 7.02 -0.50
CA ASP A 119 -23.95 7.29 -0.31
C ASP A 119 -24.69 7.26 -1.63
#